data_6bb34c5911d474d6442cd9d530d69637
#
_entry.id   6bb34c5911d474d6442cd9d530d69637
#
_cell.length_a   1.000
_cell.length_b   1.000
_cell.length_c   1.000
_cell.angle_alpha   90.00
_cell.angle_beta   90.00
_cell.angle_gamma   90.00
#
_symmetry.space_group_name_H-M   'P 1'
#
loop_
_entity.id
_entity.type
_entity.pdbx_description
1 polymer ?
#
loop_
_entity_poly.entity_id
_entity_poly.type
_entity_poly.pdbx_seq_one_letter_code
_entity_poly.pdbx_strand_id
1 'polypeptide(L)'
;MTVSYLWDCTRVDAYPIEDENPDVVYNVHWSILGASDEERMPNGQPYQASTVGTQLLDTSTITEFIPFEDLTNEIVTNWVITAMGPEAVEALELSIFNMIEAQVNPTSLSLIIGQPIPPTN
;
A
#
# COMPACT_ATOMS: atom_id res chain seq x y z
N MET A 1 -11.29 -16.55 -1.96
CA MET A 1 -9.95 -15.97 -2.13
C MET A 1 -9.64 -15.09 -0.94
N THR A 2 -8.48 -15.28 -0.34
CA THR A 2 -7.99 -14.44 0.75
C THR A 2 -6.77 -13.67 0.26
N VAL A 3 -6.72 -12.39 0.57
CA VAL A 3 -5.63 -11.51 0.15
C VAL A 3 -4.94 -10.95 1.39
N SER A 4 -3.61 -11.05 1.41
CA SER A 4 -2.79 -10.46 2.46
C SER A 4 -2.28 -9.11 1.97
N TYR A 5 -2.26 -8.11 2.84
CA TYR A 5 -1.83 -6.76 2.51
C TYR A 5 -0.58 -6.40 3.28
N LEU A 6 0.43 -5.93 2.56
CA LEU A 6 1.68 -5.46 3.16
C LEU A 6 1.84 -3.97 2.89
N TRP A 7 1.88 -3.19 3.95
CA TRP A 7 2.11 -1.75 3.89
C TRP A 7 3.59 -1.44 4.00
N ASP A 8 4.07 -0.54 3.15
CA ASP A 8 5.43 -0.01 3.22
C ASP A 8 5.35 1.51 3.31
N CYS A 9 5.83 2.06 4.42
CA CYS A 9 5.83 3.49 4.71
C CYS A 9 7.24 3.98 5.08
N THR A 10 8.25 3.42 4.44
CA THR A 10 9.64 3.70 4.79
C THR A 10 10.20 4.95 4.12
N ARG A 11 9.51 5.48 3.10
CA ARG A 11 9.93 6.72 2.45
C ARG A 11 9.11 7.90 2.97
N VAL A 12 9.79 8.90 3.52
CA VAL A 12 9.13 10.03 4.16
C VAL A 12 9.78 11.35 3.74
N ASP A 13 9.01 12.43 3.86
CA ASP A 13 9.51 13.79 3.76
C ASP A 13 9.44 14.43 5.14
N ALA A 14 10.48 15.12 5.54
CA ALA A 14 10.58 15.68 6.88
C ALA A 14 11.03 17.13 6.86
N TYR A 15 10.55 17.90 7.83
CA TYR A 15 11.11 19.22 8.09
C TYR A 15 12.40 19.06 8.87
N PRO A 16 13.48 19.76 8.51
CA PRO A 16 14.73 19.65 9.27
C PRO A 16 14.57 20.04 10.74
N ILE A 17 13.78 21.07 11.01
CA ILE A 17 13.43 21.51 12.35
C ILE A 17 11.99 21.98 12.36
N GLU A 18 11.18 21.48 13.32
CA GLU A 18 9.81 21.89 13.54
C GLU A 18 9.55 21.88 15.05
N ASP A 19 9.15 23.03 15.63
CA ASP A 19 8.95 23.18 17.07
C ASP A 19 10.15 22.69 17.91
N GLU A 20 11.36 23.06 17.48
CA GLU A 20 12.64 22.68 18.11
C GLU A 20 12.97 21.19 17.99
N ASN A 21 12.15 20.38 17.32
CA ASN A 21 12.44 18.97 17.05
C ASN A 21 13.08 18.81 15.67
N PRO A 22 14.13 17.96 15.55
CA PRO A 22 14.78 17.72 14.27
C PRO A 22 14.06 16.64 13.47
N ASP A 23 14.16 16.74 12.14
CA ASP A 23 13.68 15.70 11.23
C ASP A 23 12.24 15.26 11.49
N VAL A 24 11.33 16.23 11.53
CA VAL A 24 9.91 15.96 11.80
C VAL A 24 9.21 15.54 10.51
N VAL A 25 8.71 14.32 10.48
CA VAL A 25 8.02 13.76 9.31
C VAL A 25 6.67 14.45 9.13
N TYR A 26 6.44 15.00 7.93
CA TYR A 26 5.18 15.65 7.61
C TYR A 26 4.44 14.98 6.45
N ASN A 27 5.11 14.14 5.67
CA ASN A 27 4.49 13.45 4.54
C ASN A 27 5.10 12.07 4.41
N VAL A 28 4.25 11.08 4.15
CA VAL A 28 4.68 9.69 4.00
C VAL A 28 4.31 9.19 2.62
N HIS A 29 5.29 8.64 1.91
CA HIS A 29 5.06 7.92 0.66
C HIS A 29 4.76 6.47 1.03
N TRP A 30 3.52 6.06 0.86
CA TRP A 30 3.11 4.71 1.23
C TRP A 30 2.86 3.85 0.00
N SER A 31 3.04 2.55 0.17
CA SER A 31 2.62 1.56 -0.81
C SER A 31 1.94 0.40 -0.11
N ILE A 32 1.02 -0.23 -0.81
CA ILE A 32 0.35 -1.44 -0.32
C ILE A 32 0.51 -2.50 -1.39
N LEU A 33 1.04 -3.65 -1.00
CA LEU A 33 1.12 -4.83 -1.86
C LEU A 33 0.14 -5.86 -1.36
N GLY A 34 -0.79 -6.28 -2.23
CA GLY A 34 -1.70 -7.37 -1.94
C GLY A 34 -1.27 -8.63 -2.67
N ALA A 35 -1.42 -9.77 -2.03
CA ALA A 35 -1.10 -11.06 -2.62
C ALA A 35 -2.17 -12.08 -2.24
N SER A 36 -2.58 -12.89 -3.22
CA SER A 36 -3.53 -13.97 -2.95
C SER A 36 -2.86 -15.09 -2.15
N ASP A 37 -3.59 -15.66 -1.20
CA ASP A 37 -3.04 -16.75 -0.38
C ASP A 37 -3.16 -18.11 -1.06
N GLU A 38 -4.26 -18.36 -1.75
CA GLU A 38 -4.59 -19.67 -2.31
C GLU A 38 -4.45 -19.75 -3.82
N GLU A 39 -4.97 -18.75 -4.53
CA GLU A 39 -4.93 -18.71 -5.99
C GLU A 39 -3.52 -18.45 -6.47
N ARG A 40 -3.10 -19.20 -7.49
CA ARG A 40 -1.76 -19.09 -8.06
C ARG A 40 -1.84 -18.90 -9.58
N MET A 41 -0.87 -18.15 -10.10
CA MET A 41 -0.65 -18.08 -11.55
C MET A 41 -0.08 -19.41 -12.06
N PRO A 42 -0.11 -19.65 -13.37
CA PRO A 42 0.46 -20.89 -13.93
C PRO A 42 1.91 -21.16 -13.52
N ASN A 43 2.69 -20.10 -13.22
CA ASN A 43 4.09 -20.26 -12.78
C ASN A 43 4.23 -20.54 -11.27
N GLY A 44 3.13 -20.71 -10.55
CA GLY A 44 3.14 -21.00 -9.12
C GLY A 44 3.20 -19.79 -8.21
N GLN A 45 3.37 -18.59 -8.74
CA GLN A 45 3.43 -17.37 -7.96
C GLN A 45 2.02 -16.89 -7.58
N PRO A 46 1.84 -16.21 -6.42
CA PRO A 46 0.55 -15.65 -6.08
C PRO A 46 0.18 -14.50 -7.02
N TYR A 47 -1.11 -14.31 -7.23
CA TYR A 47 -1.58 -13.09 -7.88
C TYR A 47 -1.31 -11.92 -6.97
N GLN A 48 -0.84 -10.82 -7.53
CA GLN A 48 -0.47 -9.63 -6.78
C GLN A 48 -0.98 -8.37 -7.45
N ALA A 49 -1.24 -7.36 -6.63
CA ALA A 49 -1.53 -6.01 -7.10
C ALA A 49 -1.04 -5.03 -6.03
N SER A 50 -0.72 -3.83 -6.45
CA SER A 50 -0.24 -2.82 -5.53
C SER A 50 -0.81 -1.46 -5.86
N THR A 51 -0.81 -0.56 -4.87
CA THR A 51 -1.13 0.84 -5.07
C THR A 51 -0.19 1.68 -4.23
N VAL A 52 0.03 2.92 -4.64
CA VAL A 52 0.95 3.84 -3.98
C VAL A 52 0.28 5.20 -3.81
N GLY A 53 0.77 5.98 -2.87
CA GLY A 53 0.28 7.32 -2.66
C GLY A 53 1.08 8.05 -1.60
N THR A 54 0.53 9.17 -1.16
CA THR A 54 1.15 9.97 -0.10
C THR A 54 0.09 10.34 0.93
N GLN A 55 0.53 10.54 2.17
CA GLN A 55 -0.33 10.98 3.27
C GLN A 55 0.38 12.08 4.03
N LEU A 56 -0.26 13.25 4.11
CA LEU A 56 0.21 14.34 4.94
C LEU A 56 -0.14 14.06 6.41
N LEU A 57 0.79 14.38 7.29
CA LEU A 57 0.60 14.24 8.73
C LEU A 57 0.48 15.64 9.34
N ASP A 58 -0.35 15.77 10.37
CA ASP A 58 -0.51 17.02 11.09
C ASP A 58 0.66 17.21 12.06
N THR A 59 1.48 18.22 11.81
CA THR A 59 2.62 18.56 12.68
C THR A 59 2.33 19.79 13.55
N SER A 60 1.12 20.32 13.52
CA SER A 60 0.77 21.53 14.27
C SER A 60 0.79 21.31 15.78
N THR A 61 0.58 20.08 16.23
CA THR A 61 0.64 19.72 17.66
C THR A 61 1.44 18.44 17.81
N ILE A 62 2.67 18.56 18.29
CA ILE A 62 3.53 17.41 18.54
C ILE A 62 3.48 17.10 20.03
N THR A 63 2.78 16.03 20.42
CA THR A 63 2.61 15.62 21.81
C THR A 63 3.63 14.56 22.22
N GLU A 64 4.01 13.67 21.29
CA GLU A 64 5.01 12.64 21.51
C GLU A 64 5.95 12.60 20.32
N PHE A 65 7.11 13.25 20.46
CA PHE A 65 8.09 13.25 19.40
C PHE A 65 8.93 11.97 19.47
N ILE A 66 9.04 11.27 18.33
CA ILE A 66 9.92 10.10 18.20
C ILE A 66 11.06 10.50 17.27
N PRO A 67 12.32 10.42 17.72
CA PRO A 67 13.46 10.73 16.87
C PRO A 67 13.46 9.88 15.60
N PHE A 68 13.93 10.45 14.50
CA PHE A 68 13.89 9.78 13.20
C PHE A 68 14.56 8.41 13.24
N GLU A 69 15.70 8.29 13.92
CA GLU A 69 16.44 7.03 14.03
C GLU A 69 15.67 5.92 14.76
N ASP A 70 14.64 6.27 15.52
CA ASP A 70 13.80 5.30 16.23
C ASP A 70 12.53 4.92 15.47
N LEU A 71 12.28 5.54 14.31
CA LEU A 71 11.11 5.21 13.51
C LEU A 71 11.26 3.86 12.83
N THR A 72 10.14 3.13 12.77
CA THR A 72 10.05 1.86 12.05
C THR A 72 8.91 1.91 11.06
N ASN A 73 8.90 0.98 10.12
CA ASN A 73 7.79 0.86 9.17
C ASN A 73 6.45 0.70 9.91
N GLU A 74 6.43 -0.08 10.99
CA GLU A 74 5.22 -0.30 11.77
C GLU A 74 4.70 1.00 12.41
N ILE A 75 5.58 1.78 13.01
CA ILE A 75 5.21 3.06 13.64
C ILE A 75 4.63 4.02 12.60
N VAL A 76 5.32 4.19 11.50
CA VAL A 76 4.91 5.13 10.45
C VAL A 76 3.63 4.64 9.74
N THR A 77 3.50 3.34 9.54
CA THR A 77 2.27 2.75 8.98
C THR A 77 1.07 3.06 9.87
N ASN A 78 1.22 2.96 11.18
CA ASN A 78 0.14 3.29 12.12
C ASN A 78 -0.24 4.77 12.03
N TRP A 79 0.73 5.67 11.84
CA TRP A 79 0.44 7.08 11.63
C TRP A 79 -0.38 7.31 10.37
N VAL A 80 0.01 6.66 9.26
CA VAL A 80 -0.68 6.78 7.97
C VAL A 80 -2.10 6.27 8.08
N ILE A 81 -2.28 5.09 8.65
CA ILE A 81 -3.60 4.47 8.80
C ILE A 81 -4.51 5.34 9.67
N THR A 82 -3.98 5.89 10.76
CA THR A 82 -4.73 6.77 11.65
C THR A 82 -5.12 8.07 10.95
N ALA A 83 -4.18 8.68 10.23
CA ALA A 83 -4.41 9.95 9.53
C ALA A 83 -5.39 9.77 8.36
N MET A 84 -5.29 8.65 7.65
CA MET A 84 -6.13 8.34 6.50
C MET A 84 -7.58 8.00 6.92
N GLY A 85 -7.72 7.27 8.01
CA GLY A 85 -9.00 6.82 8.53
C GLY A 85 -9.39 5.43 8.03
N PRO A 86 -10.24 4.72 8.77
CA PRO A 86 -10.58 3.32 8.45
C PRO A 86 -11.30 3.17 7.12
N GLU A 87 -12.15 4.12 6.73
CA GLU A 87 -12.89 4.03 5.47
C GLU A 87 -11.95 4.12 4.26
N ALA A 88 -10.95 5.00 4.31
CA ALA A 88 -9.99 5.14 3.23
C ALA A 88 -9.09 3.91 3.13
N VAL A 89 -8.64 3.37 4.26
CA VAL A 89 -7.83 2.14 4.31
C VAL A 89 -8.61 0.98 3.69
N GLU A 90 -9.86 0.80 4.10
CA GLU A 90 -10.71 -0.26 3.58
C GLU A 90 -10.92 -0.12 2.08
N ALA A 91 -11.15 1.10 1.59
CA ALA A 91 -11.34 1.34 0.16
C ALA A 91 -10.09 1.01 -0.65
N LEU A 92 -8.90 1.32 -0.14
CA LEU A 92 -7.64 0.99 -0.81
C LEU A 92 -7.41 -0.51 -0.86
N GLU A 93 -7.64 -1.21 0.24
CA GLU A 93 -7.48 -2.66 0.30
C GLU A 93 -8.50 -3.36 -0.59
N LEU A 94 -9.74 -2.87 -0.62
CA LEU A 94 -10.76 -3.40 -1.52
C LEU A 94 -10.39 -3.18 -2.99
N SER A 95 -9.82 -2.03 -3.32
CA SER A 95 -9.34 -1.75 -4.67
C SER A 95 -8.29 -2.78 -5.11
N ILE A 96 -7.34 -3.09 -4.22
CA ILE A 96 -6.32 -4.12 -4.48
C ILE A 96 -6.96 -5.49 -4.64
N PHE A 97 -7.89 -5.84 -3.75
CA PHE A 97 -8.62 -7.10 -3.84
C PHE A 97 -9.30 -7.25 -5.20
N ASN A 98 -9.99 -6.19 -5.64
CA ASN A 98 -10.68 -6.20 -6.93
C ASN A 98 -9.71 -6.33 -8.10
N MET A 99 -8.52 -5.72 -8.03
CA MET A 99 -7.50 -5.88 -9.05
C MET A 99 -6.99 -7.32 -9.14
N ILE A 100 -6.81 -7.98 -7.99
CA ILE A 100 -6.39 -9.38 -7.94
C ILE A 100 -7.51 -10.28 -8.47
N GLU A 101 -8.75 -10.04 -8.05
CA GLU A 101 -9.90 -10.81 -8.51
C GLU A 101 -10.05 -10.73 -10.02
N ALA A 102 -9.82 -9.56 -10.60
CA ALA A 102 -9.87 -9.38 -12.06
C ALA A 102 -8.78 -10.16 -12.78
N GLN A 103 -7.66 -10.47 -12.13
CA GLN A 103 -6.62 -11.34 -12.69
C GLN A 103 -7.02 -12.81 -12.59
N VAL A 104 -7.63 -13.20 -11.47
CA VAL A 104 -8.06 -14.59 -11.23
C VAL A 104 -9.27 -14.94 -12.10
N ASN A 105 -10.26 -14.04 -12.16
CA ASN A 105 -11.51 -14.24 -12.90
C ASN A 105 -11.76 -13.04 -13.84
N PRO A 106 -11.00 -12.94 -14.95
CA PRO A 106 -11.13 -11.79 -15.83
C PRO A 106 -12.50 -11.75 -16.52
N THR A 107 -13.09 -10.56 -16.56
CA THR A 107 -14.35 -10.31 -17.26
C THR A 107 -14.12 -9.83 -18.69
N SER A 108 -12.89 -9.49 -19.03
CA SER A 108 -12.50 -9.15 -20.40
C SER A 108 -11.04 -9.51 -20.62
N LEU A 109 -10.67 -9.72 -21.85
CA LEU A 109 -9.29 -10.07 -22.22
C LEU A 109 -8.83 -9.15 -23.35
N SER A 110 -7.55 -8.79 -23.32
CA SER A 110 -6.91 -8.12 -24.44
C SER A 110 -6.22 -9.19 -25.28
N LEU A 111 -6.69 -9.37 -26.52
CA LEU A 111 -6.21 -10.41 -27.39
C LEU A 111 -5.66 -9.81 -28.68
N ILE A 112 -4.65 -10.46 -29.25
CA ILE A 112 -4.07 -10.07 -30.53
C ILE A 112 -4.51 -11.11 -31.57
N ILE A 113 -5.15 -10.65 -32.62
CA ILE A 113 -5.61 -11.53 -33.71
C ILE A 113 -4.39 -12.22 -34.34
N GLY A 114 -4.49 -13.54 -34.50
CA GLY A 114 -3.41 -14.34 -35.06
C GLY A 114 -2.41 -14.85 -34.03
N GLN A 115 -2.62 -14.55 -32.75
CA GLN A 115 -1.76 -15.04 -31.66
C GLN A 115 -2.54 -16.05 -30.81
N PRO A 116 -1.85 -17.00 -30.15
CA PRO A 116 -2.52 -17.94 -29.24
C PRO A 116 -3.26 -17.22 -28.12
N ILE A 117 -4.40 -17.76 -27.71
CA ILE A 117 -5.14 -17.23 -26.56
C ILE A 117 -4.34 -17.54 -25.30
N PRO A 118 -4.10 -16.53 -24.41
CA PRO A 118 -3.39 -16.78 -23.15
C PRO A 118 -4.17 -17.78 -22.28
N PRO A 119 -3.45 -18.60 -21.46
CA PRO A 119 -4.14 -19.49 -20.53
C PRO A 119 -4.97 -18.70 -19.53
N THR A 120 -6.16 -19.22 -19.19
CA THR A 120 -7.04 -18.67 -18.17
C THR A 120 -7.06 -19.61 -16.97
N ASN A 121 -7.26 -19.04 -15.79
CA ASN A 121 -7.37 -19.83 -14.55
C ASN A 121 -8.80 -20.20 -14.26
#